data_7f12a58da33313396851e358700de98e
#
_entry.id   7f12a58da33313396851e358700de98e
#
_cell.length_a   1.000
_cell.length_b   1.000
_cell.length_c   1.000
_cell.angle_alpha   90.00
_cell.angle_beta   90.00
_cell.angle_gamma   90.00
#
_symmetry.space_group_name_H-M   'P 1'
#
loop_
_entity.id
_entity.type
_entity.pdbx_description
1 polymer ?
#
loop_
_entity_poly.entity_id
_entity_poly.type
_entity_poly.pdbx_seq_one_letter_code
_entity_poly.pdbx_strand_id
1 'polypeptide(L)'
;MIGVSKLYCGAVEPADVLRYQRMSAKLPSELLQFSKDKKPVVVWNCTRTCNLKCIHCYAGSDAQRYDELSTEEAKAMIDDLAAFGAPVLLFSGGEPCVRHDLTELMHYAKDRGMRVVISTNGTLITPELAREFAEVGLSFVGVSLDGGPETHDRFRGVPGSFAKSMEGLNNAQEAGIKVGLRMTINKLNWREIDDVFDIMEEHGINRACFYHLVYTGRGSELMEEDLSHEETRQAVRLIMDRTRAWFDRGGSPEILTVDNHADGPFVYLELLKEDPQRAAEVLQLLQWNQGNSTGAGIASVSWDGEVYADQFWRHFPFGNVKDRPFSEIWTDVSRTTPESELMYRLKNKRPFVKGRCATCRWLDICNGNFRVRAEAATGDLWASDPACYLTDEEIAWPEGAGSKAGCACEAVAEGGVR
;
A
#
# COMPACT_ATOMS: atom_id res chain seq x y z
N MET A 1 5.06 -0.68 2.11
CA MET A 1 5.24 0.75 2.45
C MET A 1 6.53 0.92 3.22
N ILE A 2 7.32 1.91 2.86
CA ILE A 2 8.58 2.28 3.52
C ILE A 2 8.39 3.68 4.10
N GLY A 3 8.51 3.81 5.42
CA GLY A 3 8.38 5.09 6.13
C GLY A 3 9.68 5.88 6.06
N VAL A 4 9.81 6.77 5.10
CA VAL A 4 11.03 7.59 4.91
C VAL A 4 11.30 8.45 6.15
N SER A 5 10.30 9.15 6.67
CA SER A 5 10.41 9.93 7.90
C SER A 5 10.93 9.11 9.07
N LYS A 6 10.41 7.88 9.23
CA LYS A 6 10.85 6.96 10.30
C LYS A 6 12.26 6.46 10.11
N LEU A 7 12.56 5.97 8.93
CA LEU A 7 13.85 5.33 8.68
C LEU A 7 14.97 6.38 8.58
N TYR A 8 14.77 7.40 7.76
CA TYR A 8 15.80 8.38 7.45
C TYR A 8 15.95 9.46 8.54
N CYS A 9 14.84 9.97 9.09
CA CYS A 9 14.86 11.05 10.08
C CYS A 9 14.63 10.59 11.53
N GLY A 10 14.31 9.32 11.78
CA GLY A 10 14.08 8.83 13.14
C GLY A 10 12.73 9.19 13.76
N ALA A 11 11.79 9.69 12.96
CA ALA A 11 10.46 10.06 13.42
C ALA A 11 9.71 8.90 14.09
N VAL A 12 8.84 9.21 15.05
CA VAL A 12 7.86 8.26 15.60
C VAL A 12 6.51 8.57 14.99
N GLU A 13 5.96 7.59 14.28
CA GLU A 13 4.72 7.77 13.54
C GLU A 13 3.56 6.95 14.14
N PRO A 14 2.31 7.46 14.10
CA PRO A 14 1.16 6.73 14.64
C PRO A 14 0.94 5.35 14.03
N ALA A 15 1.38 5.14 12.79
CA ALA A 15 1.25 3.87 12.07
C ALA A 15 2.46 2.93 12.26
N ASP A 16 3.46 3.27 13.07
CA ASP A 16 4.65 2.47 13.30
C ASP A 16 4.31 1.05 13.79
N VAL A 17 3.31 0.93 14.64
CA VAL A 17 2.82 -0.36 15.15
C VAL A 17 2.38 -1.28 14.03
N LEU A 18 1.66 -0.73 13.04
CA LEU A 18 1.17 -1.46 11.88
C LEU A 18 2.31 -1.92 10.97
N ARG A 19 3.36 -1.11 10.86
CA ARG A 19 4.49 -1.37 9.95
C ARG A 19 5.59 -2.21 10.58
N TYR A 20 5.93 -1.97 11.85
CA TYR A 20 7.13 -2.53 12.48
C TYR A 20 6.85 -3.58 13.56
N GLN A 21 5.61 -4.03 13.71
CA GLN A 21 5.21 -5.11 14.64
C GLN A 21 5.74 -4.95 16.07
N ARG A 22 5.84 -3.74 16.57
CA ARG A 22 6.34 -3.56 17.93
C ARG A 22 5.43 -4.25 18.94
N MET A 23 5.94 -5.25 19.62
CA MET A 23 5.44 -5.67 20.91
C MET A 23 5.73 -4.56 21.91
N SER A 24 4.84 -3.62 22.02
CA SER A 24 4.90 -2.62 23.07
C SER A 24 3.88 -2.98 24.13
N ALA A 25 4.34 -3.35 25.32
CA ALA A 25 3.50 -3.54 26.50
C ALA A 25 2.74 -2.26 26.93
N LYS A 26 2.95 -1.14 26.20
CA LYS A 26 2.35 0.17 26.46
C LYS A 26 1.32 0.60 25.42
N LEU A 27 0.99 -0.27 24.43
CA LEU A 27 0.00 0.05 23.41
C LEU A 27 -1.38 -0.47 23.82
N PRO A 28 -2.46 0.25 23.45
CA PRO A 28 -3.81 -0.24 23.61
C PRO A 28 -3.98 -1.61 22.95
N SER A 29 -4.76 -2.50 23.59
CA SER A 29 -4.95 -3.90 23.13
C SER A 29 -5.46 -4.03 21.70
N GLU A 30 -6.21 -3.05 21.21
CA GLU A 30 -6.67 -2.92 19.83
C GLU A 30 -5.54 -2.71 18.80
N LEU A 31 -4.39 -2.22 19.23
CA LEU A 31 -3.19 -2.06 18.39
C LEU A 31 -2.22 -3.26 18.51
N LEU A 32 -2.47 -4.18 19.43
CA LEU A 32 -1.69 -5.40 19.63
C LEU A 32 -2.11 -6.56 18.72
N GLN A 33 -3.11 -6.37 17.87
CA GLN A 33 -3.62 -7.38 16.91
C GLN A 33 -2.60 -7.81 15.85
N PHE A 34 -1.39 -7.25 15.89
CA PHE A 34 -0.27 -7.57 14.99
C PHE A 34 0.70 -8.64 15.55
N SER A 35 0.25 -9.47 16.49
CA SER A 35 0.94 -10.66 16.92
C SER A 35 1.06 -11.74 15.81
N LYS A 36 1.62 -12.89 16.07
CA LYS A 36 1.94 -13.97 15.12
C LYS A 36 0.87 -14.29 14.05
N ASP A 37 -0.41 -13.95 14.30
CA ASP A 37 -1.53 -14.07 13.37
C ASP A 37 -1.88 -12.71 12.74
N LYS A 38 -0.98 -12.14 11.94
CA LYS A 38 -1.25 -10.91 11.19
C LYS A 38 -2.52 -11.05 10.35
N LYS A 39 -3.54 -10.28 10.73
CA LYS A 39 -4.71 -10.12 9.88
C LYS A 39 -4.43 -9.03 8.84
N PRO A 40 -4.94 -9.15 7.61
CA PRO A 40 -4.67 -8.19 6.57
C PRO A 40 -5.39 -6.85 6.82
N VAL A 41 -4.77 -5.75 6.40
CA VAL A 41 -5.50 -4.54 6.04
C VAL A 41 -6.31 -4.87 4.79
N VAL A 42 -7.61 -4.60 4.81
CA VAL A 42 -8.49 -4.89 3.68
C VAL A 42 -8.77 -3.60 2.91
N VAL A 43 -8.38 -3.59 1.64
CA VAL A 43 -8.76 -2.55 0.68
C VAL A 43 -10.05 -2.99 0.01
N TRP A 44 -11.14 -2.31 0.27
CA TRP A 44 -12.40 -2.56 -0.42
C TRP A 44 -12.60 -1.55 -1.54
N ASN A 45 -12.48 -2.02 -2.78
CA ASN A 45 -12.88 -1.25 -3.95
C ASN A 45 -14.41 -1.27 -4.01
N CYS A 46 -15.07 -0.45 -3.18
CA CYS A 46 -16.51 -0.53 -2.88
C CYS A 46 -17.39 -0.14 -4.08
N THR A 47 -16.83 0.49 -5.09
CA THR A 47 -17.46 0.78 -6.38
C THR A 47 -16.43 0.75 -7.50
N ARG A 48 -16.85 0.43 -8.73
CA ARG A 48 -16.05 0.64 -9.93
C ARG A 48 -16.37 1.98 -10.61
N THR A 49 -17.52 2.55 -10.34
CA THR A 49 -17.93 3.85 -10.88
C THR A 49 -17.01 4.95 -10.38
N CYS A 50 -16.61 5.86 -11.27
CA CYS A 50 -15.76 7.01 -10.94
C CYS A 50 -16.16 8.21 -11.78
N ASN A 51 -16.12 9.39 -11.19
CA ASN A 51 -16.35 10.66 -11.88
C ASN A 51 -15.11 11.19 -12.63
N LEU A 52 -13.96 10.51 -12.52
CA LEU A 52 -12.70 10.83 -13.22
C LEU A 52 -12.27 9.69 -14.16
N LYS A 53 -11.32 9.98 -15.08
CA LYS A 53 -10.77 9.01 -16.03
C LYS A 53 -9.24 9.05 -16.03
N CYS A 54 -8.65 8.72 -14.89
CA CYS A 54 -7.20 8.79 -14.70
C CYS A 54 -6.44 7.87 -15.65
N ILE A 55 -5.33 8.35 -16.21
CA ILE A 55 -4.51 7.60 -17.18
C ILE A 55 -3.82 6.38 -16.54
N HIS A 56 -3.52 6.43 -15.24
CA HIS A 56 -2.83 5.38 -14.47
C HIS A 56 -3.76 4.55 -13.56
N CYS A 57 -5.08 4.60 -13.80
CA CYS A 57 -6.06 3.95 -12.92
C CYS A 57 -5.90 2.43 -12.89
N TYR A 58 -5.47 1.88 -11.76
CA TYR A 58 -5.30 0.44 -11.56
C TYR A 58 -6.63 -0.33 -11.63
N ALA A 59 -7.74 0.30 -11.23
CA ALA A 59 -9.06 -0.32 -11.23
C ALA A 59 -9.75 -0.29 -12.60
N GLY A 60 -9.22 0.49 -13.56
CA GLY A 60 -9.85 0.67 -14.86
C GLY A 60 -11.24 1.30 -14.77
N SER A 61 -11.47 2.13 -13.74
CA SER A 61 -12.75 2.75 -13.42
C SER A 61 -13.16 3.82 -14.44
N ASP A 62 -14.46 4.01 -14.59
CA ASP A 62 -15.10 4.99 -15.47
C ASP A 62 -16.46 5.43 -14.91
N ALA A 63 -17.22 6.24 -15.68
CA ALA A 63 -18.50 6.76 -15.27
C ALA A 63 -19.68 5.78 -15.43
N GLN A 64 -19.43 4.52 -15.81
CA GLN A 64 -20.49 3.52 -15.95
C GLN A 64 -20.95 3.01 -14.59
N ARG A 65 -22.17 2.52 -14.53
CA ARG A 65 -22.68 1.79 -13.37
C ARG A 65 -22.39 0.31 -13.54
N TYR A 66 -22.04 -0.31 -12.42
CA TYR A 66 -21.70 -1.72 -12.36
C TYR A 66 -22.63 -2.43 -11.37
N ASP A 67 -22.71 -3.75 -11.49
CA ASP A 67 -23.31 -4.60 -10.47
C ASP A 67 -22.34 -4.70 -9.29
N GLU A 68 -22.76 -4.18 -8.14
CA GLU A 68 -21.94 -4.01 -6.96
C GLU A 68 -22.59 -4.73 -5.77
N LEU A 69 -21.82 -5.01 -4.72
CA LEU A 69 -22.42 -5.53 -3.47
C LEU A 69 -23.54 -4.60 -3.01
N SER A 70 -24.71 -5.16 -2.74
CA SER A 70 -25.79 -4.47 -2.05
C SER A 70 -25.33 -4.03 -0.66
N THR A 71 -26.11 -3.14 -0.03
CA THR A 71 -25.83 -2.69 1.34
C THR A 71 -25.80 -3.87 2.32
N GLU A 72 -26.71 -4.83 2.17
CA GLU A 72 -26.81 -6.03 3.00
C GLU A 72 -25.63 -6.98 2.79
N GLU A 73 -25.23 -7.25 1.54
CA GLU A 73 -24.06 -8.08 1.23
C GLU A 73 -22.77 -7.41 1.76
N ALA A 74 -22.66 -6.09 1.62
CA ALA A 74 -21.53 -5.33 2.14
C ALA A 74 -21.47 -5.38 3.69
N LYS A 75 -22.60 -5.27 4.39
CA LYS A 75 -22.69 -5.43 5.85
C LYS A 75 -22.31 -6.84 6.29
N ALA A 76 -22.75 -7.88 5.57
CA ALA A 76 -22.38 -9.26 5.87
C ALA A 76 -20.87 -9.48 5.71
N MET A 77 -20.25 -8.91 4.67
CA MET A 77 -18.79 -8.93 4.49
C MET A 77 -18.08 -8.19 5.65
N ILE A 78 -18.58 -7.00 6.05
CA ILE A 78 -18.00 -6.22 7.15
C ILE A 78 -18.09 -7.00 8.48
N ASP A 79 -19.20 -7.70 8.75
CA ASP A 79 -19.36 -8.54 9.93
C ASP A 79 -18.31 -9.65 9.97
N ASP A 80 -18.06 -10.35 8.86
CA ASP A 80 -17.03 -11.39 8.77
C ASP A 80 -15.62 -10.80 8.92
N LEU A 81 -15.32 -9.67 8.27
CA LEU A 81 -14.03 -8.99 8.42
C LEU A 81 -13.74 -8.58 9.88
N ALA A 82 -14.74 -8.04 10.55
CA ALA A 82 -14.62 -7.65 11.96
C ALA A 82 -14.44 -8.86 12.88
N ALA A 83 -15.24 -9.93 12.69
CA ALA A 83 -15.11 -11.18 13.43
C ALA A 83 -13.76 -11.86 13.17
N PHE A 84 -13.24 -11.79 11.95
CA PHE A 84 -11.92 -12.26 11.57
C PHE A 84 -10.80 -11.45 12.22
N GLY A 85 -11.07 -10.21 12.64
CA GLY A 85 -10.10 -9.32 13.27
C GLY A 85 -9.27 -8.51 12.26
N ALA A 86 -9.81 -8.22 11.07
CA ALA A 86 -9.18 -7.29 10.13
C ALA A 86 -9.05 -5.90 10.79
N PRO A 87 -7.83 -5.33 10.92
CA PRO A 87 -7.62 -4.14 11.75
C PRO A 87 -8.09 -2.84 11.09
N VAL A 88 -8.12 -2.83 9.77
CA VAL A 88 -8.43 -1.63 8.97
C VAL A 88 -9.28 -2.03 7.77
N LEU A 89 -10.36 -1.32 7.53
CA LEU A 89 -11.09 -1.31 6.27
C LEU A 89 -10.81 0.01 5.55
N LEU A 90 -10.14 -0.08 4.40
CA LEU A 90 -9.87 1.06 3.52
C LEU A 90 -10.92 1.08 2.42
N PHE A 91 -11.83 2.04 2.46
CA PHE A 91 -12.74 2.32 1.36
C PHE A 91 -11.99 2.95 0.19
N SER A 92 -12.08 2.31 -0.96
CA SER A 92 -11.42 2.68 -2.21
C SER A 92 -12.30 2.27 -3.39
N GLY A 93 -11.74 2.22 -4.61
CA GLY A 93 -12.48 1.74 -5.77
C GLY A 93 -12.25 2.59 -7.01
N GLY A 94 -13.34 2.93 -7.69
CA GLY A 94 -13.40 4.05 -8.60
C GLY A 94 -13.30 5.34 -7.80
N GLU A 95 -14.45 5.91 -7.45
CA GLU A 95 -14.52 6.97 -6.45
C GLU A 95 -15.52 6.56 -5.36
N PRO A 96 -15.08 6.29 -4.14
CA PRO A 96 -15.99 5.84 -3.07
C PRO A 96 -17.16 6.78 -2.81
N CYS A 97 -16.95 8.10 -2.94
CA CYS A 97 -17.97 9.11 -2.70
C CYS A 97 -19.14 9.12 -3.71
N VAL A 98 -19.07 8.32 -4.79
CA VAL A 98 -20.24 8.12 -5.68
C VAL A 98 -21.17 7.04 -5.17
N ARG A 99 -20.75 6.22 -4.22
CA ARG A 99 -21.58 5.16 -3.63
C ARG A 99 -22.58 5.76 -2.64
N HIS A 100 -23.86 5.51 -2.85
CA HIS A 100 -24.96 6.19 -2.12
C HIS A 100 -25.06 5.83 -0.64
N ASP A 101 -24.64 4.61 -0.25
CA ASP A 101 -24.66 4.08 1.12
C ASP A 101 -23.29 4.12 1.81
N LEU A 102 -22.33 4.92 1.27
CA LEU A 102 -20.94 4.96 1.74
C LEU A 102 -20.86 5.27 3.24
N THR A 103 -21.49 6.34 3.71
CA THR A 103 -21.42 6.77 5.11
C THR A 103 -22.12 5.78 6.04
N GLU A 104 -23.23 5.17 5.62
CA GLU A 104 -23.89 4.08 6.35
C GLU A 104 -22.95 2.89 6.56
N LEU A 105 -22.26 2.45 5.51
CA LEU A 105 -21.31 1.32 5.59
C LEU A 105 -20.07 1.65 6.41
N MET A 106 -19.61 2.90 6.38
CA MET A 106 -18.52 3.37 7.23
C MET A 106 -18.93 3.35 8.71
N HIS A 107 -20.12 3.86 9.05
CA HIS A 107 -20.68 3.77 10.41
C HIS A 107 -20.78 2.31 10.85
N TYR A 108 -21.33 1.45 9.99
CA TYR A 108 -21.48 0.04 10.30
C TYR A 108 -20.14 -0.64 10.63
N ALA A 109 -19.09 -0.36 9.85
CA ALA A 109 -17.76 -0.87 10.11
C ALA A 109 -17.14 -0.34 11.42
N LYS A 110 -17.36 0.95 11.71
CA LYS A 110 -16.93 1.57 12.99
C LYS A 110 -17.61 0.93 14.20
N ASP A 111 -18.92 0.68 14.13
CA ASP A 111 -19.69 0.03 15.19
C ASP A 111 -19.23 -1.41 15.47
N ARG A 112 -18.57 -2.07 14.47
CA ARG A 112 -17.89 -3.36 14.62
C ARG A 112 -16.46 -3.25 15.16
N GLY A 113 -16.02 -2.06 15.55
CA GLY A 113 -14.69 -1.82 16.11
C GLY A 113 -13.57 -1.72 15.08
N MET A 114 -13.87 -1.68 13.77
CA MET A 114 -12.85 -1.55 12.73
C MET A 114 -12.35 -0.10 12.64
N ARG A 115 -11.07 0.05 12.32
CA ARG A 115 -10.53 1.33 11.89
C ARG A 115 -10.92 1.58 10.43
N VAL A 116 -11.64 2.68 10.18
CA VAL A 116 -12.10 3.06 8.83
C VAL A 116 -11.25 4.20 8.28
N VAL A 117 -10.82 4.05 7.03
CA VAL A 117 -10.08 5.06 6.27
C VAL A 117 -10.58 5.09 4.83
N ILE A 118 -10.37 6.19 4.11
CA ILE A 118 -10.79 6.34 2.71
C ILE A 118 -9.62 6.76 1.82
N SER A 119 -9.61 6.23 0.60
CA SER A 119 -8.78 6.69 -0.52
C SER A 119 -9.71 7.21 -1.61
N THR A 120 -9.61 8.50 -1.91
CA THR A 120 -10.53 9.22 -2.79
C THR A 120 -9.77 10.17 -3.72
N ASN A 121 -10.39 10.58 -4.82
CA ASN A 121 -9.89 11.69 -5.61
C ASN A 121 -10.19 13.07 -4.98
N GLY A 122 -11.00 13.12 -3.93
CA GLY A 122 -11.34 14.32 -3.15
C GLY A 122 -12.39 15.24 -3.78
N THR A 123 -12.66 15.13 -5.08
CA THR A 123 -13.46 16.11 -5.83
C THR A 123 -14.93 16.18 -5.42
N LEU A 124 -15.41 15.20 -4.66
CA LEU A 124 -16.81 15.10 -4.20
C LEU A 124 -16.97 15.33 -2.70
N ILE A 125 -15.90 15.64 -1.97
CA ILE A 125 -15.98 15.92 -0.54
C ILE A 125 -16.48 17.36 -0.34
N THR A 126 -17.80 17.50 -0.20
CA THR A 126 -18.43 18.77 0.19
C THR A 126 -18.25 19.01 1.69
N PRO A 127 -18.51 20.25 2.21
CA PRO A 127 -18.52 20.51 3.65
C PRO A 127 -19.50 19.60 4.41
N GLU A 128 -20.64 19.24 3.81
CA GLU A 128 -21.66 18.33 4.38
C GLU A 128 -21.07 16.92 4.51
N LEU A 129 -20.51 16.35 3.43
CA LEU A 129 -19.94 15.02 3.45
C LEU A 129 -18.72 14.95 4.40
N ALA A 130 -17.92 16.02 4.49
CA ALA A 130 -16.80 16.09 5.44
C ALA A 130 -17.30 16.03 6.90
N ARG A 131 -18.42 16.69 7.23
CA ARG A 131 -19.05 16.58 8.55
C ARG A 131 -19.55 15.16 8.83
N GLU A 132 -20.21 14.51 7.86
CA GLU A 132 -20.61 13.10 8.00
C GLU A 132 -19.40 12.19 8.25
N PHE A 133 -18.30 12.38 7.53
CA PHE A 133 -17.06 11.63 7.77
C PHE A 133 -16.48 11.86 9.18
N ALA A 134 -16.57 13.07 9.70
CA ALA A 134 -16.17 13.38 11.07
C ALA A 134 -17.09 12.71 12.11
N GLU A 135 -18.39 12.68 11.87
CA GLU A 135 -19.39 11.99 12.71
C GLU A 135 -19.17 10.48 12.74
N VAL A 136 -18.83 9.86 11.61
CA VAL A 136 -18.37 8.45 11.54
C VAL A 136 -17.11 8.24 12.40
N GLY A 137 -16.34 9.27 12.67
CA GLY A 137 -15.00 9.16 13.27
C GLY A 137 -13.99 8.53 12.29
N LEU A 138 -14.08 8.95 11.02
CA LEU A 138 -13.14 8.51 9.97
C LEU A 138 -11.70 8.84 10.39
N SER A 139 -10.83 7.84 10.35
CA SER A 139 -9.49 7.98 10.93
C SER A 139 -8.51 8.71 10.01
N PHE A 140 -8.77 8.71 8.68
CA PHE A 140 -7.88 9.31 7.70
C PHE A 140 -8.54 9.41 6.32
N VAL A 141 -8.33 10.52 5.63
CA VAL A 141 -8.67 10.75 4.22
C VAL A 141 -7.39 10.86 3.41
N GLY A 142 -7.17 9.94 2.49
CA GLY A 142 -6.08 9.99 1.52
C GLY A 142 -6.58 10.56 0.21
N VAL A 143 -6.17 11.78 -0.14
CA VAL A 143 -6.54 12.44 -1.39
C VAL A 143 -5.45 12.24 -2.43
N SER A 144 -5.87 11.81 -3.61
CA SER A 144 -4.94 11.61 -4.74
C SER A 144 -4.55 12.95 -5.35
N LEU A 145 -3.22 13.16 -5.50
CA LEU A 145 -2.65 14.37 -6.14
C LEU A 145 -1.39 13.96 -6.91
N ASP A 146 -1.35 14.21 -8.22
CA ASP A 146 -0.26 13.71 -9.09
C ASP A 146 0.71 14.81 -9.56
N GLY A 147 0.76 15.95 -8.88
CA GLY A 147 1.59 17.11 -9.20
C GLY A 147 0.81 18.40 -9.09
N GLY A 148 1.31 19.46 -9.72
CA GLY A 148 0.63 20.76 -9.80
C GLY A 148 -0.66 20.72 -10.65
N PRO A 149 -1.38 21.85 -10.76
CA PRO A 149 -2.72 21.91 -11.36
C PRO A 149 -2.81 21.31 -12.77
N GLU A 150 -1.87 21.67 -13.63
CA GLU A 150 -1.88 21.25 -15.04
C GLU A 150 -1.60 19.74 -15.18
N THR A 151 -0.58 19.24 -14.48
CA THR A 151 -0.22 17.84 -14.50
C THR A 151 -1.30 16.99 -13.85
N HIS A 152 -1.83 17.40 -12.71
CA HIS A 152 -2.91 16.68 -12.06
C HIS A 152 -4.14 16.56 -12.95
N ASP A 153 -4.62 17.66 -13.53
CA ASP A 153 -5.81 17.66 -14.40
C ASP A 153 -5.62 16.74 -15.62
N ARG A 154 -4.42 16.76 -16.22
CA ARG A 154 -4.06 15.85 -17.32
C ARG A 154 -4.11 14.39 -16.87
N PHE A 155 -3.53 14.06 -15.70
CA PHE A 155 -3.51 12.69 -15.16
C PHE A 155 -4.92 12.20 -14.81
N ARG A 156 -5.76 13.07 -14.28
CA ARG A 156 -7.13 12.73 -13.87
C ARG A 156 -8.12 12.76 -15.02
N GLY A 157 -7.71 13.33 -16.18
CA GLY A 157 -8.51 13.40 -17.41
C GLY A 157 -9.70 14.34 -17.33
N VAL A 158 -9.74 15.25 -16.35
CA VAL A 158 -10.83 16.22 -16.13
C VAL A 158 -10.24 17.57 -15.72
N PRO A 159 -10.40 18.62 -16.56
CA PRO A 159 -9.97 19.97 -16.21
C PRO A 159 -10.63 20.48 -14.92
N GLY A 160 -9.84 21.13 -14.05
CA GLY A 160 -10.29 21.65 -12.76
C GLY A 160 -10.37 20.60 -11.65
N SER A 161 -9.95 19.37 -11.91
CA SER A 161 -9.91 18.31 -10.88
C SER A 161 -8.96 18.64 -9.73
N PHE A 162 -7.82 19.30 -10.01
CA PHE A 162 -6.90 19.77 -8.98
C PHE A 162 -7.60 20.68 -7.96
N ALA A 163 -8.23 21.76 -8.44
CA ALA A 163 -8.90 22.71 -7.56
C ALA A 163 -9.98 22.03 -6.70
N LYS A 164 -10.78 21.14 -7.29
CA LYS A 164 -11.81 20.38 -6.56
C LYS A 164 -11.21 19.38 -5.55
N SER A 165 -10.11 18.73 -5.89
CA SER A 165 -9.42 17.82 -4.97
C SER A 165 -8.87 18.57 -3.76
N MET A 166 -8.28 19.75 -3.97
CA MET A 166 -7.80 20.62 -2.91
C MET A 166 -8.95 21.19 -2.05
N GLU A 167 -10.07 21.58 -2.67
CA GLU A 167 -11.27 21.99 -1.96
C GLU A 167 -11.79 20.87 -1.04
N GLY A 168 -11.93 19.65 -1.56
CA GLY A 168 -12.36 18.51 -0.76
C GLY A 168 -11.40 18.12 0.35
N LEU A 169 -10.09 18.27 0.12
CA LEU A 169 -9.07 18.07 1.15
C LEU A 169 -9.22 19.11 2.27
N ASN A 170 -9.37 20.39 1.91
CA ASN A 170 -9.58 21.47 2.88
C ASN A 170 -10.86 21.25 3.70
N ASN A 171 -11.97 20.86 3.05
CA ASN A 171 -13.23 20.53 3.73
C ASN A 171 -13.03 19.42 4.78
N ALA A 172 -12.25 18.39 4.45
CA ALA A 172 -11.93 17.31 5.39
C ALA A 172 -11.07 17.79 6.56
N GLN A 173 -10.08 18.67 6.31
CA GLN A 173 -9.26 19.27 7.36
C GLN A 173 -10.08 20.17 8.29
N GLU A 174 -10.94 21.01 7.74
CA GLU A 174 -11.83 21.89 8.51
C GLU A 174 -12.81 21.09 9.39
N ALA A 175 -13.23 19.91 8.93
CA ALA A 175 -14.01 18.96 9.74
C ALA A 175 -13.16 18.23 10.81
N GLY A 176 -11.87 18.51 10.93
CA GLY A 176 -10.98 17.93 11.93
C GLY A 176 -10.44 16.54 11.58
N ILE A 177 -10.61 16.08 10.34
CA ILE A 177 -10.14 14.76 9.91
C ILE A 177 -8.67 14.86 9.47
N LYS A 178 -7.87 13.85 9.81
CA LYS A 178 -6.49 13.74 9.32
C LYS A 178 -6.49 13.45 7.82
N VAL A 179 -5.78 14.27 7.07
CA VAL A 179 -5.65 14.14 5.62
C VAL A 179 -4.22 13.82 5.21
N GLY A 180 -4.05 13.34 3.98
CA GLY A 180 -2.73 13.18 3.37
C GLY A 180 -2.84 13.01 1.86
N LEU A 181 -1.74 13.27 1.17
CA LEU A 181 -1.63 13.16 -0.28
C LEU A 181 -1.17 11.78 -0.73
N ARG A 182 -1.56 11.42 -1.93
CA ARG A 182 -1.21 10.16 -2.60
C ARG A 182 -0.81 10.47 -4.04
N MET A 183 0.47 10.35 -4.37
CA MET A 183 1.02 10.60 -5.70
C MET A 183 1.54 9.30 -6.30
N THR A 184 1.16 8.96 -7.52
CA THR A 184 1.80 7.89 -8.29
C THR A 184 2.87 8.47 -9.18
N ILE A 185 4.14 8.15 -8.89
CA ILE A 185 5.30 8.70 -9.61
C ILE A 185 5.61 7.89 -10.87
N ASN A 186 5.92 8.60 -11.95
CA ASN A 186 6.39 8.07 -13.23
C ASN A 186 7.16 9.17 -13.99
N LYS A 187 7.66 8.90 -15.22
CA LYS A 187 8.42 9.87 -16.01
C LYS A 187 7.71 11.20 -16.24
N LEU A 188 6.37 11.19 -16.28
CA LEU A 188 5.59 12.37 -16.63
C LEU A 188 5.42 13.37 -15.48
N ASN A 189 5.70 12.95 -14.21
CA ASN A 189 5.41 13.80 -13.05
C ASN A 189 6.44 13.74 -11.90
N TRP A 190 7.42 12.85 -11.90
CA TRP A 190 8.30 12.71 -10.74
C TRP A 190 9.10 13.98 -10.40
N ARG A 191 9.33 14.85 -11.37
CA ARG A 191 9.99 16.15 -11.14
C ARG A 191 9.13 17.14 -10.38
N GLU A 192 7.82 16.88 -10.28
CA GLU A 192 6.86 17.68 -9.48
C GLU A 192 6.71 17.15 -8.04
N ILE A 193 7.60 16.24 -7.60
CA ILE A 193 7.67 15.84 -6.18
C ILE A 193 7.93 17.06 -5.29
N ASP A 194 8.79 17.99 -5.72
CA ASP A 194 9.05 19.26 -5.02
C ASP A 194 7.77 20.08 -4.84
N ASP A 195 6.98 20.23 -5.91
CA ASP A 195 5.71 20.99 -5.88
C ASP A 195 4.71 20.35 -4.90
N VAL A 196 4.68 19.01 -4.83
CA VAL A 196 3.82 18.30 -3.87
C VAL A 196 4.26 18.56 -2.42
N PHE A 197 5.56 18.62 -2.13
CA PHE A 197 6.05 19.00 -0.82
C PHE A 197 5.70 20.47 -0.49
N ASP A 198 5.81 21.38 -1.45
CA ASP A 198 5.45 22.78 -1.27
C ASP A 198 3.95 22.95 -0.98
N ILE A 199 3.08 22.24 -1.73
CA ILE A 199 1.63 22.18 -1.46
C ILE A 199 1.37 21.64 -0.04
N MET A 200 2.09 20.60 0.39
CA MET A 200 1.94 20.05 1.74
C MET A 200 2.28 21.09 2.81
N GLU A 201 3.40 21.79 2.66
CA GLU A 201 3.82 22.82 3.61
C GLU A 201 2.85 24.01 3.63
N GLU A 202 2.40 24.48 2.45
CA GLU A 202 1.45 25.59 2.30
C GLU A 202 0.08 25.30 2.95
N HIS A 203 -0.43 24.07 2.77
CA HIS A 203 -1.75 23.66 3.26
C HIS A 203 -1.71 22.94 4.62
N GLY A 204 -0.55 22.83 5.27
CA GLY A 204 -0.42 22.16 6.56
C GLY A 204 -0.71 20.66 6.52
N ILE A 205 -0.43 20.01 5.38
CA ILE A 205 -0.66 18.58 5.15
C ILE A 205 0.58 17.81 5.61
N ASN A 206 0.50 17.10 6.72
CA ASN A 206 1.65 16.42 7.32
C ASN A 206 1.84 14.99 6.88
N ARG A 207 1.16 14.53 5.81
CA ARG A 207 1.33 13.15 5.34
C ARG A 207 1.27 13.04 3.82
N ALA A 208 2.23 12.31 3.23
CA ALA A 208 2.19 11.89 1.83
C ALA A 208 2.66 10.45 1.63
N CYS A 209 2.07 9.82 0.63
CA CYS A 209 2.48 8.51 0.11
C CYS A 209 2.84 8.65 -1.37
N PHE A 210 4.10 8.38 -1.71
CA PHE A 210 4.61 8.33 -3.08
C PHE A 210 4.60 6.88 -3.56
N TYR A 211 3.76 6.58 -4.54
CA TYR A 211 3.55 5.24 -5.08
C TYR A 211 4.40 5.03 -6.33
N HIS A 212 5.18 3.98 -6.36
CA HIS A 212 5.75 3.53 -7.63
C HIS A 212 4.67 2.96 -8.53
N LEU A 213 4.80 3.16 -9.84
CA LEU A 213 3.82 2.69 -10.81
C LEU A 213 3.66 1.17 -10.74
N VAL A 214 2.42 0.70 -10.78
CA VAL A 214 2.08 -0.73 -10.87
C VAL A 214 1.35 -0.99 -12.18
N TYR A 215 1.77 -2.00 -12.92
CA TYR A 215 1.32 -2.29 -14.28
C TYR A 215 0.01 -3.09 -14.27
N THR A 216 -1.08 -2.42 -13.87
CA THR A 216 -2.43 -3.02 -13.82
C THR A 216 -3.49 -1.98 -14.20
N GLY A 217 -4.61 -2.45 -14.76
CA GLY A 217 -5.61 -1.56 -15.35
C GLY A 217 -5.01 -0.68 -16.43
N ARG A 218 -5.38 0.61 -16.49
CA ARG A 218 -4.76 1.58 -17.40
C ARG A 218 -3.29 1.89 -17.06
N GLY A 219 -2.86 1.60 -15.84
CA GLY A 219 -1.43 1.70 -15.48
C GLY A 219 -0.53 0.77 -16.28
N SER A 220 -1.06 -0.33 -16.85
CA SER A 220 -0.30 -1.20 -17.75
C SER A 220 0.05 -0.52 -19.08
N GLU A 221 -0.73 0.44 -19.53
CA GLU A 221 -0.48 1.22 -20.73
C GLU A 221 0.65 2.25 -20.54
N LEU A 222 1.04 2.50 -19.27
CA LEU A 222 2.12 3.41 -18.87
C LEU A 222 3.43 2.70 -18.54
N MET A 223 3.59 1.42 -18.86
CA MET A 223 4.80 0.66 -18.53
C MET A 223 6.08 1.33 -19.11
N GLU A 224 6.01 1.88 -20.32
CA GLU A 224 7.10 2.61 -20.98
C GLU A 224 7.39 3.98 -20.31
N GLU A 225 6.42 4.49 -19.55
CA GLU A 225 6.52 5.73 -18.79
C GLU A 225 6.94 5.50 -17.33
N ASP A 226 7.25 4.26 -16.93
CA ASP A 226 7.84 4.04 -15.63
C ASP A 226 9.26 4.59 -15.56
N LEU A 227 9.69 4.99 -14.37
CA LEU A 227 11.03 5.54 -14.16
C LEU A 227 12.10 4.50 -14.51
N SER A 228 13.17 4.93 -15.17
CA SER A 228 14.40 4.15 -15.20
C SER A 228 14.94 3.96 -13.78
N HIS A 229 15.81 2.97 -13.58
CA HIS A 229 16.43 2.72 -12.28
C HIS A 229 17.16 3.96 -11.74
N GLU A 230 17.83 4.71 -12.60
CA GLU A 230 18.52 5.94 -12.20
C GLU A 230 17.54 7.06 -11.81
N GLU A 231 16.47 7.27 -12.59
CA GLU A 231 15.43 8.23 -12.26
C GLU A 231 14.71 7.85 -10.95
N THR A 232 14.48 6.55 -10.72
CA THR A 232 13.91 6.04 -9.45
C THR A 232 14.82 6.38 -8.27
N ARG A 233 16.14 6.19 -8.41
CA ARG A 233 17.12 6.57 -7.36
C ARG A 233 17.08 8.08 -7.09
N GLN A 234 17.00 8.89 -8.13
CA GLN A 234 16.88 10.35 -8.02
C GLN A 234 15.58 10.76 -7.33
N ALA A 235 14.45 10.20 -7.73
CA ALA A 235 13.15 10.48 -7.13
C ALA A 235 13.10 10.11 -5.64
N VAL A 236 13.63 8.92 -5.27
CA VAL A 236 13.66 8.51 -3.86
C VAL A 236 14.62 9.37 -3.04
N ARG A 237 15.79 9.76 -3.60
CA ARG A 237 16.68 10.73 -2.92
C ARG A 237 16.00 12.08 -2.73
N LEU A 238 15.33 12.61 -3.74
CA LEU A 238 14.57 13.85 -3.63
C LEU A 238 13.54 13.79 -2.49
N ILE A 239 12.78 12.69 -2.39
CA ILE A 239 11.84 12.46 -1.29
C ILE A 239 12.58 12.44 0.06
N MET A 240 13.72 11.76 0.15
CA MET A 240 14.54 11.71 1.37
C MET A 240 15.05 13.10 1.76
N ASP A 241 15.61 13.86 0.81
CA ASP A 241 16.18 15.18 1.03
C ASP A 241 15.12 16.19 1.46
N ARG A 242 13.96 16.23 0.79
CA ARG A 242 12.82 17.09 1.17
C ARG A 242 12.28 16.73 2.55
N THR A 243 12.21 15.44 2.87
CA THR A 243 11.78 14.98 4.19
C THR A 243 12.76 15.45 5.26
N ARG A 244 14.07 15.28 5.06
CA ARG A 244 15.11 15.72 5.99
C ARG A 244 15.08 17.24 6.18
N ALA A 245 15.03 18.00 5.07
CA ALA A 245 14.98 19.46 5.13
C ALA A 245 13.76 19.98 5.88
N TRP A 246 12.61 19.28 5.80
CA TRP A 246 11.42 19.64 6.57
C TRP A 246 11.62 19.38 8.08
N PHE A 247 12.20 18.21 8.44
CA PHE A 247 12.56 17.93 9.85
C PHE A 247 13.57 18.91 10.41
N ASP A 248 14.58 19.30 9.64
CA ASP A 248 15.63 20.24 10.09
C ASP A 248 15.05 21.65 10.37
N ARG A 249 13.92 22.01 9.74
CA ARG A 249 13.15 23.23 10.03
C ARG A 249 12.15 23.05 11.18
N GLY A 250 12.16 21.91 11.88
CA GLY A 250 11.30 21.64 13.05
C GLY A 250 9.92 21.07 12.70
N GLY A 251 9.66 20.70 11.45
CA GLY A 251 8.44 19.98 11.07
C GLY A 251 8.50 18.50 11.43
N SER A 252 7.38 17.81 11.31
CA SER A 252 7.29 16.35 11.55
C SER A 252 6.36 15.66 10.55
N PRO A 253 6.69 15.68 9.25
CA PRO A 253 5.86 15.03 8.24
C PRO A 253 5.94 13.51 8.34
N GLU A 254 4.87 12.83 7.94
CA GLU A 254 4.83 11.38 7.73
C GLU A 254 4.93 11.08 6.23
N ILE A 255 6.13 10.82 5.75
CA ILE A 255 6.44 10.58 4.34
C ILE A 255 6.72 9.10 4.11
N LEU A 256 6.04 8.53 3.12
CA LEU A 256 6.15 7.12 2.78
C LEU A 256 6.38 6.94 1.29
N THR A 257 7.19 5.92 0.94
CA THR A 257 7.17 5.33 -0.40
C THR A 257 6.42 4.01 -0.37
N VAL A 258 5.74 3.69 -1.47
CA VAL A 258 4.81 2.58 -1.56
C VAL A 258 5.04 1.81 -2.87
N ASP A 259 4.75 0.51 -2.85
CA ASP A 259 4.76 -0.40 -3.99
C ASP A 259 6.16 -0.67 -4.60
N ASN A 260 7.24 -0.22 -3.93
CA ASN A 260 8.59 -0.70 -4.20
C ASN A 260 9.37 -0.91 -2.89
N HIS A 261 9.60 -2.15 -2.52
CA HIS A 261 10.27 -2.48 -1.27
C HIS A 261 11.80 -2.44 -1.36
N ALA A 262 12.36 -2.15 -2.56
CA ALA A 262 13.77 -1.83 -2.73
C ALA A 262 14.15 -0.50 -2.07
N ASP A 263 13.18 0.39 -1.84
CA ASP A 263 13.40 1.66 -1.15
C ASP A 263 13.94 1.47 0.27
N GLY A 264 13.51 0.41 0.97
CA GLY A 264 14.02 0.11 2.31
C GLY A 264 15.53 -0.13 2.34
N PRO A 265 16.04 -1.13 1.61
CA PRO A 265 17.48 -1.33 1.43
C PRO A 265 18.21 -0.10 0.90
N PHE A 266 17.62 0.67 -0.02
CA PHE A 266 18.23 1.88 -0.56
C PHE A 266 18.42 2.94 0.51
N VAL A 267 17.40 3.25 1.32
CA VAL A 267 17.49 4.18 2.47
C VAL A 267 18.57 3.71 3.44
N TYR A 268 18.63 2.41 3.73
CA TYR A 268 19.68 1.84 4.58
C TYR A 268 21.08 2.06 4.00
N LEU A 269 21.26 1.83 2.71
CA LEU A 269 22.56 1.98 2.04
C LEU A 269 23.02 3.44 1.97
N GLU A 270 22.11 4.39 1.77
CA GLU A 270 22.44 5.81 1.83
C GLU A 270 22.82 6.22 3.28
N LEU A 271 22.05 5.82 4.29
CA LEU A 271 22.39 6.07 5.69
C LEU A 271 23.71 5.44 6.12
N LEU A 272 24.06 4.26 5.57
CA LEU A 272 25.33 3.61 5.91
C LEU A 272 26.56 4.45 5.55
N LYS A 273 26.41 5.35 4.56
CA LYS A 273 27.48 6.30 4.15
C LYS A 273 27.57 7.51 5.06
N GLU A 274 26.45 7.94 5.66
CA GLU A 274 26.30 9.18 6.43
C GLU A 274 26.35 8.92 7.94
N ASP A 275 25.55 7.96 8.42
CA ASP A 275 25.35 7.60 9.82
C ASP A 275 25.26 6.08 10.01
N PRO A 276 26.38 5.37 10.14
CA PRO A 276 26.40 3.93 10.35
C PRO A 276 25.66 3.44 11.57
N GLN A 277 25.57 4.24 12.63
CA GLN A 277 24.85 3.89 13.85
C GLN A 277 23.33 3.88 13.58
N ARG A 278 22.82 4.91 12.94
CA ARG A 278 21.42 4.99 12.52
C ARG A 278 21.08 3.92 11.50
N ALA A 279 21.97 3.62 10.56
CA ALA A 279 21.80 2.54 9.60
C ALA A 279 21.56 1.18 10.29
N ALA A 280 22.29 0.88 11.37
CA ALA A 280 22.07 -0.38 12.11
C ALA A 280 20.67 -0.48 12.72
N GLU A 281 20.12 0.61 13.26
CA GLU A 281 18.74 0.67 13.75
C GLU A 281 17.72 0.50 12.61
N VAL A 282 17.97 1.14 11.46
CA VAL A 282 17.13 1.04 10.26
C VAL A 282 17.10 -0.39 9.73
N LEU A 283 18.22 -1.09 9.71
CA LEU A 283 18.26 -2.49 9.32
C LEU A 283 17.33 -3.35 10.17
N GLN A 284 17.31 -3.14 11.48
CA GLN A 284 16.42 -3.85 12.39
C GLN A 284 14.94 -3.51 12.12
N LEU A 285 14.62 -2.24 11.88
CA LEU A 285 13.26 -1.81 11.54
C LEU A 285 12.78 -2.45 10.23
N LEU A 286 13.65 -2.54 9.23
CA LEU A 286 13.35 -3.20 7.96
C LEU A 286 13.12 -4.70 8.12
N GLN A 287 13.89 -5.38 8.98
CA GLN A 287 13.66 -6.78 9.31
C GLN A 287 12.28 -7.00 9.96
N TRP A 288 11.83 -6.07 10.80
CA TRP A 288 10.49 -6.12 11.39
C TRP A 288 9.38 -5.81 10.40
N ASN A 289 9.63 -4.92 9.44
CA ASN A 289 8.65 -4.57 8.39
C ASN A 289 8.36 -5.74 7.44
N GLN A 290 9.32 -6.63 7.19
CA GLN A 290 9.21 -7.84 6.36
C GLN A 290 8.81 -7.60 4.89
N GLY A 291 8.92 -6.38 4.39
CA GLY A 291 8.75 -6.06 2.96
C GLY A 291 7.34 -6.26 2.40
N ASN A 292 7.26 -6.81 1.20
CA ASN A 292 5.99 -7.00 0.50
C ASN A 292 5.06 -7.98 1.21
N SER A 293 3.84 -7.54 1.49
CA SER A 293 2.83 -8.29 2.24
C SER A 293 1.61 -8.70 1.43
N THR A 294 1.66 -8.63 0.09
CA THR A 294 0.61 -9.15 -0.82
C THR A 294 0.25 -10.58 -0.47
N GLY A 295 -1.04 -10.87 -0.28
CA GLY A 295 -1.54 -12.19 0.13
C GLY A 295 -1.29 -12.56 1.59
N ALA A 296 -0.74 -11.67 2.41
CA ALA A 296 -0.46 -11.91 3.83
C ALA A 296 -0.95 -10.78 4.74
N GLY A 297 -0.39 -9.59 4.64
CA GLY A 297 -0.74 -8.44 5.48
C GLY A 297 -1.59 -7.38 4.78
N ILE A 298 -1.88 -7.55 3.49
CA ILE A 298 -2.83 -6.76 2.72
C ILE A 298 -3.69 -7.68 1.89
N ALA A 299 -4.97 -7.35 1.76
CA ALA A 299 -5.97 -8.01 0.92
C ALA A 299 -6.80 -6.97 0.20
N SER A 300 -7.53 -7.38 -0.84
CA SER A 300 -8.56 -6.54 -1.45
C SER A 300 -9.85 -7.30 -1.67
N VAL A 301 -10.97 -6.59 -1.54
CA VAL A 301 -12.28 -7.04 -2.03
C VAL A 301 -12.71 -6.05 -3.11
N SER A 302 -13.22 -6.56 -4.24
CA SER A 302 -13.74 -5.71 -5.31
C SER A 302 -15.21 -5.34 -5.07
N TRP A 303 -15.72 -4.48 -5.93
CA TRP A 303 -17.12 -4.01 -5.89
C TRP A 303 -18.15 -5.12 -6.02
N ASP A 304 -17.84 -6.19 -6.74
CA ASP A 304 -18.69 -7.36 -6.98
C ASP A 304 -18.47 -8.51 -5.98
N GLY A 305 -17.58 -8.29 -4.99
CA GLY A 305 -17.31 -9.21 -3.91
C GLY A 305 -16.14 -10.17 -4.12
N GLU A 306 -15.43 -10.11 -5.25
CA GLU A 306 -14.24 -10.94 -5.47
C GLU A 306 -13.10 -10.56 -4.53
N VAL A 307 -12.41 -11.56 -3.97
CA VAL A 307 -11.28 -11.42 -3.05
C VAL A 307 -9.97 -11.56 -3.79
N TYR A 308 -9.05 -10.62 -3.59
CA TYR A 308 -7.74 -10.59 -4.23
C TYR A 308 -6.60 -10.46 -3.21
N ALA A 309 -5.38 -10.84 -3.62
CA ALA A 309 -4.18 -10.78 -2.79
C ALA A 309 -3.76 -9.36 -2.38
N ASP A 310 -4.08 -8.36 -3.19
CA ASP A 310 -4.04 -6.92 -2.95
C ASP A 310 -4.89 -6.18 -4.00
N GLN A 311 -4.97 -4.85 -3.93
CA GLN A 311 -5.83 -4.05 -4.83
C GLN A 311 -5.38 -4.05 -6.30
N PHE A 312 -4.15 -4.41 -6.59
CA PHE A 312 -3.60 -4.45 -7.96
C PHE A 312 -3.76 -5.84 -8.60
N TRP A 313 -4.00 -6.87 -7.79
CA TRP A 313 -4.12 -8.26 -8.20
C TRP A 313 -5.51 -8.59 -8.75
N ARG A 314 -5.83 -8.11 -9.95
CA ARG A 314 -7.21 -8.09 -10.44
C ARG A 314 -7.55 -9.17 -11.46
N HIS A 315 -6.61 -10.01 -11.80
CA HIS A 315 -6.74 -11.05 -12.85
C HIS A 315 -6.90 -12.46 -12.29
N PHE A 316 -6.77 -12.63 -10.97
CA PHE A 316 -6.87 -13.94 -10.32
C PHE A 316 -7.60 -13.82 -8.97
N PRO A 317 -8.93 -13.97 -8.93
CA PRO A 317 -9.71 -13.97 -7.70
C PRO A 317 -9.50 -15.26 -6.89
N PHE A 318 -9.50 -15.15 -5.58
CA PHE A 318 -9.39 -16.28 -4.65
C PHE A 318 -10.75 -16.82 -4.22
N GLY A 319 -11.82 -16.19 -4.60
CA GLY A 319 -13.21 -16.52 -4.30
C GLY A 319 -14.06 -15.25 -4.18
N ASN A 320 -15.34 -15.41 -3.91
CA ASN A 320 -16.29 -14.29 -3.79
C ASN A 320 -16.96 -14.31 -2.42
N VAL A 321 -17.09 -13.15 -1.78
CA VAL A 321 -17.69 -13.01 -0.44
C VAL A 321 -19.20 -13.32 -0.42
N LYS A 322 -19.87 -13.34 -1.58
CA LYS A 322 -21.26 -13.78 -1.73
C LYS A 322 -21.42 -15.29 -1.56
N ASP A 323 -20.39 -16.05 -1.93
CA ASP A 323 -20.42 -17.51 -1.93
C ASP A 323 -19.80 -18.11 -0.67
N ARG A 324 -18.74 -17.48 -0.15
CA ARG A 324 -17.96 -17.95 1.00
C ARG A 324 -17.41 -16.77 1.80
N PRO A 325 -17.40 -16.80 3.16
CA PRO A 325 -16.84 -15.73 3.96
C PRO A 325 -15.40 -15.38 3.59
N PHE A 326 -15.05 -14.10 3.66
CA PHE A 326 -13.67 -13.62 3.42
C PHE A 326 -12.64 -14.38 4.29
N SER A 327 -12.98 -14.59 5.56
CA SER A 327 -12.12 -15.28 6.54
C SER A 327 -11.73 -16.68 6.09
N GLU A 328 -12.65 -17.43 5.50
CA GLU A 328 -12.41 -18.77 4.96
C GLU A 328 -11.59 -18.72 3.67
N ILE A 329 -11.93 -17.79 2.74
CA ILE A 329 -11.18 -17.59 1.49
C ILE A 329 -9.73 -17.25 1.81
N TRP A 330 -9.51 -16.29 2.72
CA TRP A 330 -8.18 -15.78 3.04
C TRP A 330 -7.28 -16.78 3.79
N THR A 331 -7.87 -17.68 4.55
CA THR A 331 -7.12 -18.68 5.34
C THR A 331 -6.93 -20.00 4.61
N ASP A 332 -7.55 -20.17 3.45
CA ASP A 332 -7.44 -21.41 2.66
C ASP A 332 -6.04 -21.54 2.03
N VAL A 333 -5.23 -22.34 2.65
CA VAL A 333 -3.88 -22.74 2.22
C VAL A 333 -3.77 -24.25 2.06
N SER A 334 -4.91 -24.92 1.79
CA SER A 334 -5.02 -26.38 1.68
C SER A 334 -4.24 -26.95 0.51
N ARG A 335 -3.95 -26.14 -0.50
CA ARG A 335 -3.25 -26.54 -1.74
C ARG A 335 -4.05 -27.56 -2.58
N THR A 336 -5.36 -27.60 -2.38
CA THR A 336 -6.25 -28.52 -3.10
C THR A 336 -6.85 -27.93 -4.37
N THR A 337 -6.79 -26.59 -4.51
CA THR A 337 -7.21 -25.84 -5.68
C THR A 337 -6.12 -24.87 -6.13
N PRO A 338 -6.15 -24.36 -7.37
CA PRO A 338 -5.20 -23.35 -7.83
C PRO A 338 -5.14 -22.10 -6.92
N GLU A 339 -6.30 -21.66 -6.41
CA GLU A 339 -6.44 -20.50 -5.53
C GLU A 339 -5.74 -20.74 -4.19
N SER A 340 -6.01 -21.88 -3.53
CA SER A 340 -5.41 -22.23 -2.25
C SER A 340 -3.91 -22.52 -2.37
N GLU A 341 -3.44 -23.09 -3.49
CA GLU A 341 -2.02 -23.25 -3.78
C GLU A 341 -1.33 -21.90 -3.96
N LEU A 342 -1.93 -20.98 -4.73
CA LEU A 342 -1.37 -19.65 -4.91
C LEU A 342 -1.37 -18.85 -3.61
N MET A 343 -2.44 -18.93 -2.80
CA MET A 343 -2.49 -18.29 -1.48
C MET A 343 -1.39 -18.80 -0.57
N TYR A 344 -1.16 -20.12 -0.54
CA TYR A 344 -0.05 -20.71 0.21
C TYR A 344 1.30 -20.13 -0.25
N ARG A 345 1.56 -20.05 -1.55
CA ARG A 345 2.81 -19.52 -2.10
C ARG A 345 2.98 -18.02 -1.80
N LEU A 346 1.92 -17.23 -1.89
CA LEU A 346 1.97 -15.80 -1.57
C LEU A 346 2.26 -15.54 -0.09
N LYS A 347 1.79 -16.38 0.80
CA LYS A 347 2.15 -16.33 2.24
C LYS A 347 3.57 -16.78 2.51
N ASN A 348 4.17 -17.57 1.61
CA ASN A 348 5.49 -18.16 1.73
C ASN A 348 6.37 -17.86 0.50
N LYS A 349 6.44 -16.60 0.05
CA LYS A 349 7.00 -16.20 -1.26
C LYS A 349 8.45 -16.61 -1.51
N ARG A 350 9.29 -16.49 -0.48
CA ARG A 350 10.76 -16.55 -0.63
C ARG A 350 11.29 -17.77 -1.39
N PRO A 351 10.80 -19.01 -1.17
CA PRO A 351 11.27 -20.19 -1.89
C PRO A 351 10.90 -20.20 -3.37
N PHE A 352 9.94 -19.37 -3.79
CA PHE A 352 9.41 -19.38 -5.15
C PHE A 352 9.99 -18.30 -6.04
N VAL A 353 10.55 -17.20 -5.46
CA VAL A 353 11.14 -16.12 -6.26
C VAL A 353 12.36 -16.60 -7.03
N LYS A 354 12.54 -16.06 -8.25
CA LYS A 354 13.56 -16.48 -9.22
C LYS A 354 14.50 -15.32 -9.57
N GLY A 355 15.49 -15.63 -10.41
CA GLY A 355 16.42 -14.66 -10.95
C GLY A 355 17.25 -13.98 -9.86
N ARG A 356 17.57 -12.69 -10.04
CA ARG A 356 18.40 -11.93 -9.09
C ARG A 356 17.79 -11.84 -7.68
N CYS A 357 16.46 -11.96 -7.56
CA CYS A 357 15.78 -11.96 -6.25
C CYS A 357 16.14 -13.20 -5.42
N ALA A 358 16.30 -14.37 -6.04
CA ALA A 358 16.58 -15.62 -5.33
C ALA A 358 17.94 -15.62 -4.60
N THR A 359 18.90 -14.84 -5.08
CA THR A 359 20.26 -14.73 -4.52
C THR A 359 20.51 -13.42 -3.78
N CYS A 360 19.51 -12.53 -3.75
CA CYS A 360 19.64 -11.20 -3.19
C CYS A 360 19.74 -11.24 -1.65
N ARG A 361 20.75 -10.57 -1.08
CA ARG A 361 20.91 -10.45 0.39
C ARG A 361 19.75 -9.74 1.09
N TRP A 362 18.96 -8.97 0.35
CA TRP A 362 17.80 -8.24 0.88
C TRP A 362 16.49 -9.00 0.76
N LEU A 363 16.49 -10.26 0.30
CA LEU A 363 15.25 -11.02 0.13
C LEU A 363 14.43 -11.11 1.42
N ASP A 364 15.08 -11.25 2.57
CA ASP A 364 14.41 -11.32 3.87
C ASP A 364 13.77 -9.99 4.31
N ILE A 365 14.23 -8.87 3.76
CA ILE A 365 13.72 -7.52 4.02
C ILE A 365 12.68 -7.10 2.98
N CYS A 366 12.97 -7.32 1.69
CA CYS A 366 12.13 -6.92 0.56
C CYS A 366 10.96 -7.88 0.33
N ASN A 367 11.13 -9.17 0.64
CA ASN A 367 10.18 -10.26 0.40
C ASN A 367 9.79 -10.39 -1.08
N GLY A 368 10.76 -10.20 -1.98
CA GLY A 368 10.61 -10.37 -3.42
C GLY A 368 9.94 -9.19 -4.15
N ASN A 369 9.74 -8.05 -3.48
CA ASN A 369 9.12 -6.85 -4.04
C ASN A 369 7.70 -7.09 -4.59
N PHE A 370 7.27 -6.46 -5.70
CA PHE A 370 5.89 -6.46 -6.17
C PHE A 370 5.64 -7.55 -7.23
N ARG A 371 4.90 -8.60 -6.84
CA ARG A 371 4.74 -9.80 -7.69
C ARG A 371 3.85 -9.55 -8.91
N VAL A 372 2.77 -8.77 -8.78
CA VAL A 372 1.90 -8.43 -9.91
C VAL A 372 2.65 -7.63 -10.98
N ARG A 373 3.60 -6.77 -10.58
CA ARG A 373 4.43 -6.02 -11.53
C ARG A 373 5.43 -6.94 -12.23
N ALA A 374 6.05 -7.88 -11.50
CA ALA A 374 6.92 -8.88 -12.09
C ALA A 374 6.18 -9.72 -13.15
N GLU A 375 4.97 -10.18 -12.83
CA GLU A 375 4.12 -10.94 -13.75
C GLU A 375 3.73 -10.14 -14.98
N ALA A 376 3.26 -8.90 -14.80
CA ALA A 376 2.86 -8.04 -15.92
C ALA A 376 4.00 -7.78 -16.90
N ALA A 377 5.22 -7.64 -16.41
CA ALA A 377 6.39 -7.35 -17.24
C ALA A 377 7.02 -8.59 -17.89
N THR A 378 6.89 -9.78 -17.28
CA THR A 378 7.65 -10.97 -17.69
C THR A 378 6.78 -12.19 -18.02
N GLY A 379 5.51 -12.18 -17.67
CA GLY A 379 4.62 -13.35 -17.72
C GLY A 379 4.89 -14.39 -16.62
N ASP A 380 5.84 -14.15 -15.71
CA ASP A 380 6.17 -15.04 -14.60
C ASP A 380 6.04 -14.29 -13.26
N LEU A 381 5.05 -14.66 -12.49
CA LEU A 381 4.78 -14.12 -11.16
C LEU A 381 6.00 -14.16 -10.22
N TRP A 382 6.85 -15.13 -10.38
CA TRP A 382 7.99 -15.37 -9.50
C TRP A 382 9.32 -14.80 -10.04
N ALA A 383 9.31 -14.17 -11.20
CA ALA A 383 10.46 -13.48 -11.75
C ALA A 383 10.93 -12.31 -10.86
N SER A 384 12.11 -11.79 -11.14
CA SER A 384 12.57 -10.54 -10.51
C SER A 384 11.66 -9.38 -10.88
N ASP A 385 11.34 -8.53 -9.92
CA ASP A 385 10.56 -7.32 -10.17
C ASP A 385 11.42 -6.31 -10.96
N PRO A 386 10.98 -5.87 -12.15
CA PRO A 386 11.76 -4.95 -13.00
C PRO A 386 12.00 -3.59 -12.36
N ALA A 387 11.16 -3.13 -11.43
CA ALA A 387 11.36 -1.86 -10.74
C ALA A 387 12.35 -1.94 -9.57
N CYS A 388 13.02 -3.07 -9.36
CA CYS A 388 14.11 -3.15 -8.39
C CYS A 388 15.37 -2.47 -8.94
N TYR A 389 15.63 -1.26 -8.50
CA TYR A 389 16.70 -0.38 -8.95
C TYR A 389 18.02 -0.51 -8.16
N LEU A 390 18.13 -1.47 -7.24
CA LEU A 390 19.39 -1.77 -6.57
C LEU A 390 20.37 -2.39 -7.57
N THR A 391 21.64 -2.00 -7.51
CA THR A 391 22.68 -2.54 -8.39
C THR A 391 23.05 -3.98 -8.01
N ASP A 392 23.77 -4.67 -8.87
CA ASP A 392 24.20 -6.04 -8.59
C ASP A 392 25.20 -6.10 -7.41
N GLU A 393 26.02 -5.08 -7.23
CA GLU A 393 26.92 -4.93 -6.08
C GLU A 393 26.12 -4.69 -4.78
N GLU A 394 25.05 -3.89 -4.85
CA GLU A 394 24.20 -3.60 -3.69
C GLU A 394 23.40 -4.82 -3.21
N ILE A 395 23.06 -5.74 -4.11
CA ILE A 395 22.33 -6.98 -3.76
C ILE A 395 23.23 -8.16 -3.45
N ALA A 396 24.51 -8.10 -3.82
CA ALA A 396 25.48 -9.16 -3.57
C ALA A 396 25.73 -9.36 -2.06
N TRP A 397 25.98 -10.59 -1.66
CA TRP A 397 26.48 -10.88 -0.32
C TRP A 397 27.91 -10.34 -0.19
N PRO A 398 28.29 -9.76 0.97
CA PRO A 398 29.68 -9.39 1.24
C PRO A 398 30.62 -10.60 1.07
N GLU A 399 31.83 -10.34 0.57
CA GLU A 399 32.83 -11.39 0.47
C GLU A 399 33.10 -12.07 1.83
N GLY A 400 33.04 -13.40 1.87
CA GLY A 400 33.18 -14.20 3.10
C GLY A 400 31.90 -14.41 3.92
N ALA A 401 30.78 -13.77 3.59
CA ALA A 401 29.48 -14.11 4.12
C ALA A 401 28.91 -15.26 3.27
N GLY A 402 28.98 -16.48 3.78
CA GLY A 402 28.43 -17.65 3.07
C GLY A 402 26.98 -17.38 2.64
N SER A 403 26.66 -17.65 1.38
CA SER A 403 25.29 -17.52 0.86
C SER A 403 24.37 -18.40 1.71
N LYS A 404 23.38 -17.79 2.37
CA LYS A 404 22.28 -18.53 3.04
C LYS A 404 21.27 -19.11 2.04
N ALA A 405 21.71 -19.41 0.82
CA ALA A 405 20.96 -20.16 -0.17
C ALA A 405 21.06 -21.65 0.19
N GLY A 406 20.25 -22.11 1.13
CA GLY A 406 20.16 -23.52 1.44
C GLY A 406 20.13 -23.83 2.94
N CYS A 407 19.07 -23.48 3.65
CA CYS A 407 18.74 -24.16 4.88
C CYS A 407 17.30 -23.88 5.32
N ALA A 408 16.34 -24.54 4.70
CA ALA A 408 14.99 -24.79 5.28
C ALA A 408 14.14 -25.73 4.39
N CYS A 409 14.75 -26.75 3.76
CA CYS A 409 13.98 -27.78 3.05
C CYS A 409 14.32 -29.22 3.49
N GLU A 410 15.02 -29.42 4.61
CA GLU A 410 15.21 -30.76 5.17
C GLU A 410 14.89 -30.77 6.67
N ALA A 411 13.62 -30.76 7.01
CA ALA A 411 13.14 -31.20 8.33
C ALA A 411 11.60 -31.28 8.41
N VAL A 412 10.94 -31.89 7.45
CA VAL A 412 9.59 -32.50 7.64
C VAL A 412 9.45 -33.69 6.68
N ALA A 413 10.26 -34.70 6.89
CA ALA A 413 9.96 -36.06 6.51
C ALA A 413 10.64 -36.97 7.55
N GLU A 414 9.84 -37.79 8.21
CA GLU A 414 10.15 -38.76 9.23
C GLU A 414 9.83 -38.33 10.68
N GLY A 415 8.61 -38.59 11.04
CA GLY A 415 8.04 -38.62 12.37
C GLY A 415 6.77 -39.44 12.35
N GLY A 416 6.94 -40.73 11.96
CA GLY A 416 5.88 -41.71 11.95
C GLY A 416 5.34 -41.96 13.35
N VAL A 417 4.08 -42.24 13.38
CA VAL A 417 3.22 -42.86 14.36
C VAL A 417 3.98 -43.73 15.36
N ARG A 418 3.81 -43.40 16.63
CA ARG A 418 3.50 -44.35 17.74
C ARG A 418 2.67 -43.63 18.81
#